data_2e83438a261b0c8d5582d369e821f22b
#
_entry.id   2e83438a261b0c8d5582d369e821f22b
#
_cell.length_a   1.000
_cell.length_b   1.000
_cell.length_c   1.000
_cell.angle_alpha   90.00
_cell.angle_beta   90.00
_cell.angle_gamma   90.00
#
_symmetry.space_group_name_H-M   'P 1'
#
loop_
_entity.id
_entity.type
_entity.pdbx_description
1 polymer ?
#
loop_
_entity_poly.entity_id
_entity_poly.type
_entity_poly.pdbx_seq_one_letter_code
_entity_poly.pdbx_strand_id
1 'polypeptide(L)'
;GFNQLPLYGHIMAGRNAALPSNSAGPTGGRGLGPFLSQSAGTDKIQKNEPIIVDYVASVEAYNSDQTRIFALGKLKDELVKAHEAMRTIQNTLAEKGQPGVVTGDLYQLALDMAQSAGLAENFMGYPVPVPFIGHGVGLELNEWPVIGRNMRVPLEVGMTIALEPKVVFPDKGVVGIENTFVVTPTGMERLNRFPDDIIVC
;
A
#
# COMPACT_ATOMS: atom_id res chain seq x y z
N GLY A 1 -2.66 7.95 -21.01
CA GLY A 1 -3.69 7.44 -21.90
C GLY A 1 -4.34 8.55 -22.70
N PHE A 2 -5.15 8.21 -23.66
CA PHE A 2 -5.98 9.17 -24.35
C PHE A 2 -6.88 9.89 -23.34
N ASN A 3 -6.94 11.19 -23.41
CA ASN A 3 -7.58 12.06 -22.40
C ASN A 3 -6.91 12.00 -21.01
N GLN A 4 -5.68 11.49 -20.94
CA GLN A 4 -4.92 11.45 -19.69
C GLN A 4 -5.69 10.83 -18.52
N LEU A 5 -6.55 9.86 -18.79
CA LEU A 5 -7.18 9.10 -17.74
C LEU A 5 -6.10 8.30 -17.02
N PRO A 6 -5.82 8.57 -15.75
CA PRO A 6 -4.83 7.83 -15.00
C PRO A 6 -5.30 6.38 -14.83
N LEU A 7 -4.35 5.45 -14.79
CA LEU A 7 -4.61 4.09 -14.32
C LEU A 7 -4.74 4.16 -12.79
N TYR A 8 -5.96 4.12 -12.31
CA TYR A 8 -6.27 4.15 -10.89
C TYR A 8 -6.34 2.74 -10.30
N GLY A 9 -5.40 1.87 -10.64
CA GLY A 9 -5.35 0.60 -9.98
C GLY A 9 -4.45 -0.41 -10.66
N HIS A 10 -3.99 -1.35 -9.84
CA HIS A 10 -3.15 -2.46 -10.25
C HIS A 10 -3.80 -3.77 -9.79
N ILE A 11 -3.92 -4.73 -10.70
CA ILE A 11 -4.25 -6.11 -10.35
C ILE A 11 -3.09 -6.95 -10.84
N MET A 12 -2.27 -7.44 -9.92
CA MET A 12 -1.04 -8.14 -10.25
C MET A 12 -0.90 -9.39 -9.38
N ALA A 13 -0.27 -10.44 -9.90
CA ALA A 13 -0.12 -11.69 -9.18
C ALA A 13 1.34 -12.16 -9.15
N GLY A 14 1.72 -12.83 -8.07
CA GLY A 14 2.99 -13.50 -7.93
C GLY A 14 4.19 -12.62 -8.27
N ARG A 15 5.14 -13.19 -9.00
CA ARG A 15 6.39 -12.50 -9.39
C ARG A 15 6.17 -11.21 -10.18
N ASN A 16 5.07 -11.09 -10.92
CA ASN A 16 4.77 -9.86 -11.65
C ASN A 16 4.52 -8.70 -10.68
N ALA A 17 3.81 -8.93 -9.59
CA ALA A 17 3.59 -7.91 -8.57
C ALA A 17 4.89 -7.46 -7.88
N ALA A 18 5.88 -8.32 -7.79
CA ALA A 18 7.16 -8.02 -7.14
C ALA A 18 8.13 -7.18 -8.00
N LEU A 19 7.80 -6.88 -9.25
CA LEU A 19 8.63 -6.02 -10.07
C LEU A 19 8.57 -4.57 -9.56
N PRO A 20 9.73 -3.88 -9.48
CA PRO A 20 9.77 -2.52 -8.97
C PRO A 20 9.00 -1.56 -9.87
N SER A 21 8.45 -0.52 -9.26
CA SER A 21 7.84 0.58 -9.98
C SER A 21 8.90 1.54 -10.53
N ASN A 22 8.62 2.13 -11.69
CA ASN A 22 9.35 3.28 -12.21
C ASN A 22 8.70 4.62 -11.79
N SER A 23 7.66 4.56 -10.99
CA SER A 23 6.93 5.69 -10.43
C SER A 23 6.91 5.62 -8.90
N ALA A 24 6.16 6.47 -8.25
CA ALA A 24 6.07 6.54 -6.79
C ALA A 24 5.16 5.43 -6.22
N GLY A 25 5.64 4.20 -6.15
CA GLY A 25 4.91 3.09 -5.53
C GLY A 25 5.84 1.92 -5.19
N PRO A 26 5.50 1.08 -4.19
CA PRO A 26 6.33 -0.06 -3.79
C PRO A 26 6.34 -1.21 -4.79
N THR A 27 5.42 -1.21 -5.74
CA THR A 27 5.23 -2.28 -6.74
C THR A 27 4.82 -1.68 -8.08
N GLY A 28 5.28 -2.26 -9.17
CA GLY A 28 5.03 -1.72 -10.53
C GLY A 28 4.37 -2.71 -11.47
N GLY A 29 4.81 -3.94 -11.47
CA GLY A 29 4.40 -4.93 -12.47
C GLY A 29 5.07 -4.74 -13.83
N ARG A 30 4.86 -5.71 -14.72
CA ARG A 30 5.48 -5.74 -16.07
C ARG A 30 4.76 -4.84 -17.07
N GLY A 31 3.45 -4.66 -16.91
CA GLY A 31 2.60 -4.06 -17.91
C GLY A 31 2.47 -4.87 -19.19
N LEU A 32 1.86 -4.29 -20.20
CA LEU A 32 1.59 -4.93 -21.50
C LEU A 32 2.61 -4.57 -22.59
N GLY A 33 3.52 -3.66 -22.30
CA GLY A 33 4.54 -3.21 -23.24
C GLY A 33 4.94 -1.75 -22.98
N PRO A 34 5.78 -1.16 -23.85
CA PRO A 34 6.28 0.21 -23.65
C PRO A 34 5.19 1.29 -23.53
N PHE A 35 4.03 1.03 -24.11
CA PHE A 35 2.87 1.95 -24.06
C PHE A 35 2.07 1.85 -22.74
N LEU A 36 2.24 0.75 -22.01
CA LEU A 36 1.67 0.49 -20.69
C LEU A 36 2.67 -0.32 -19.90
N SER A 37 3.65 0.35 -19.31
CA SER A 37 4.84 -0.25 -18.70
C SER A 37 4.67 -0.62 -17.22
N GLN A 38 3.46 -0.57 -16.71
CA GLN A 38 3.12 -0.90 -15.33
C GLN A 38 1.84 -1.73 -15.26
N SER A 39 1.53 -2.26 -14.07
CA SER A 39 0.36 -3.07 -13.76
C SER A 39 0.45 -4.50 -14.30
N ALA A 40 -0.69 -5.13 -14.52
CA ALA A 40 -0.78 -6.51 -14.99
C ALA A 40 -0.02 -6.73 -16.31
N GLY A 41 0.60 -7.88 -16.40
CA GLY A 41 1.12 -8.41 -17.66
C GLY A 41 0.17 -9.42 -18.28
N THR A 42 0.72 -10.27 -19.14
CA THR A 42 -0.01 -11.38 -19.80
C THR A 42 0.15 -12.72 -19.06
N ASP A 43 0.84 -12.71 -17.93
CA ASP A 43 1.09 -13.91 -17.14
C ASP A 43 -0.21 -14.43 -16.52
N LYS A 44 -0.39 -15.75 -16.54
CA LYS A 44 -1.55 -16.37 -15.90
C LYS A 44 -1.37 -16.38 -14.38
N ILE A 45 -2.41 -16.03 -13.67
CA ILE A 45 -2.48 -16.17 -12.21
C ILE A 45 -2.33 -17.66 -11.85
N GLN A 46 -1.44 -17.95 -10.90
CA GLN A 46 -1.17 -19.31 -10.44
C GLN A 46 -1.84 -19.59 -9.08
N LYS A 47 -1.98 -20.86 -8.74
CA LYS A 47 -2.43 -21.25 -7.40
C LYS A 47 -1.34 -20.95 -6.36
N ASN A 48 -1.78 -20.57 -5.16
CA ASN A 48 -0.93 -20.36 -3.98
C ASN A 48 0.06 -19.20 -4.10
N GLU A 49 -0.19 -18.25 -4.98
CA GLU A 49 0.52 -16.97 -5.04
C GLU A 49 -0.39 -15.81 -4.63
N PRO A 50 0.16 -14.72 -4.07
CA PRO A 50 -0.63 -13.56 -3.73
C PRO A 50 -1.04 -12.80 -4.98
N ILE A 51 -2.29 -12.33 -4.98
CA ILE A 51 -2.85 -11.44 -5.99
C ILE A 51 -3.12 -10.13 -5.28
N ILE A 52 -2.36 -9.11 -5.61
CA ILE A 52 -2.59 -7.75 -5.12
C ILE A 52 -3.65 -7.08 -5.99
N VAL A 53 -4.67 -6.55 -5.35
CA VAL A 53 -5.68 -5.68 -5.94
C VAL A 53 -5.54 -4.34 -5.24
N ASP A 54 -4.92 -3.41 -5.91
CA ASP A 54 -4.65 -2.06 -5.46
C ASP A 54 -5.49 -1.12 -6.35
N TYR A 55 -6.55 -0.55 -5.78
CA TYR A 55 -7.56 0.10 -6.61
C TYR A 55 -8.16 1.34 -5.97
N VAL A 56 -8.31 2.36 -6.78
CA VAL A 56 -8.90 3.64 -6.43
C VAL A 56 -10.36 3.67 -6.86
N ALA A 57 -11.22 4.12 -5.97
CA ALA A 57 -12.60 4.49 -6.28
C ALA A 57 -12.79 5.99 -6.11
N SER A 58 -13.53 6.61 -7.02
CA SER A 58 -13.83 8.04 -6.95
C SER A 58 -15.36 8.26 -6.92
N VAL A 59 -15.81 9.04 -5.95
CA VAL A 59 -17.20 9.45 -5.81
C VAL A 59 -17.26 10.97 -5.66
N GLU A 60 -18.00 11.64 -6.53
CA GLU A 60 -18.12 13.10 -6.54
C GLU A 60 -16.74 13.83 -6.55
N ALA A 61 -15.80 13.26 -7.33
CA ALA A 61 -14.40 13.67 -7.45
C ALA A 61 -13.50 13.42 -6.22
N TYR A 62 -14.00 12.86 -5.14
CA TYR A 62 -13.17 12.43 -4.02
C TYR A 62 -12.69 11.00 -4.22
N ASN A 63 -11.39 10.79 -4.08
CA ASN A 63 -10.75 9.48 -4.22
C ASN A 63 -10.66 8.77 -2.87
N SER A 64 -10.74 7.44 -2.93
CA SER A 64 -10.42 6.53 -1.83
C SER A 64 -9.47 5.47 -2.36
N ASP A 65 -8.37 5.25 -1.67
CA ASP A 65 -7.37 4.27 -2.06
C ASP A 65 -7.44 3.02 -1.19
N GLN A 66 -7.25 1.86 -1.81
CA GLN A 66 -7.38 0.59 -1.11
C GLN A 66 -6.60 -0.52 -1.78
N THR A 67 -5.76 -1.22 -1.02
CA THR A 67 -5.14 -2.49 -1.43
C THR A 67 -5.69 -3.66 -0.64
N ARG A 68 -5.95 -4.77 -1.34
CA ARG A 68 -6.30 -6.08 -0.77
C ARG A 68 -5.52 -7.21 -1.41
N ILE A 69 -5.34 -8.28 -0.64
CA ILE A 69 -4.67 -9.49 -1.10
C ILE A 69 -5.69 -10.62 -1.28
N PHE A 70 -5.66 -11.20 -2.47
CA PHE A 70 -6.43 -12.39 -2.83
C PHE A 70 -5.49 -13.55 -3.13
N ALA A 71 -6.00 -14.77 -3.12
CA ALA A 71 -5.26 -15.96 -3.54
C ALA A 71 -6.18 -17.03 -4.11
N LEU A 72 -5.71 -17.74 -5.12
CA LEU A 72 -6.31 -19.02 -5.54
C LEU A 72 -5.65 -20.15 -4.74
N GLY A 73 -6.37 -20.65 -3.70
CA GLY A 73 -5.80 -21.62 -2.77
C GLY A 73 -4.94 -20.99 -1.67
N LYS A 74 -4.23 -21.81 -0.90
CA LYS A 74 -3.55 -21.42 0.33
C LYS A 74 -2.18 -20.76 0.05
N LEU A 75 -1.95 -19.56 0.58
CA LEU A 75 -0.63 -18.93 0.60
C LEU A 75 0.31 -19.64 1.58
N LYS A 76 1.61 -19.50 1.36
CA LYS A 76 2.64 -19.94 2.30
C LYS A 76 2.55 -19.13 3.59
N ASP A 77 2.82 -19.79 4.72
CA ASP A 77 2.71 -19.19 6.06
C ASP A 77 3.56 -17.92 6.21
N GLU A 78 4.72 -17.84 5.55
CA GLU A 78 5.56 -16.64 5.56
C GLU A 78 4.84 -15.41 4.96
N LEU A 79 4.07 -15.58 3.88
CA LEU A 79 3.31 -14.49 3.26
C LEU A 79 2.12 -14.07 4.13
N VAL A 80 1.45 -15.04 4.75
CA VAL A 80 0.36 -14.78 5.69
C VAL A 80 0.88 -13.98 6.89
N LYS A 81 1.99 -14.41 7.50
CA LYS A 81 2.62 -13.70 8.62
C LYS A 81 3.09 -12.30 8.24
N ALA A 82 3.65 -12.13 7.05
CA ALA A 82 4.06 -10.83 6.56
C ALA A 82 2.85 -9.89 6.34
N HIS A 83 1.75 -10.40 5.80
CA HIS A 83 0.51 -9.63 5.67
C HIS A 83 -0.02 -9.17 7.03
N GLU A 84 -0.06 -10.07 8.02
CA GLU A 84 -0.48 -9.73 9.39
C GLU A 84 0.44 -8.68 10.04
N ALA A 85 1.75 -8.74 9.77
CA ALA A 85 2.67 -7.71 10.21
C ALA A 85 2.34 -6.35 9.59
N MET A 86 1.98 -6.29 8.30
CA MET A 86 1.57 -5.05 7.65
C MET A 86 0.26 -4.50 8.23
N ARG A 87 -0.72 -5.36 8.50
CA ARG A 87 -1.95 -4.96 9.21
C ARG A 87 -1.65 -4.37 10.60
N THR A 88 -0.75 -5.01 11.32
CA THR A 88 -0.33 -4.55 12.65
C THR A 88 0.36 -3.17 12.55
N ILE A 89 1.24 -2.97 11.58
CA ILE A 89 1.88 -1.67 11.34
C ILE A 89 0.80 -0.62 11.03
N GLN A 90 -0.08 -0.88 10.07
CA GLN A 90 -1.13 0.07 9.68
C GLN A 90 -2.00 0.48 10.87
N ASN A 91 -2.47 -0.50 11.66
CA ASN A 91 -3.31 -0.25 12.84
C ASN A 91 -2.57 0.59 13.90
N THR A 92 -1.29 0.28 14.14
CA THR A 92 -0.46 1.06 15.08
C THR A 92 -0.27 2.48 14.60
N LEU A 93 -0.01 2.69 13.31
CA LEU A 93 0.11 4.03 12.74
C LEU A 93 -1.20 4.81 12.84
N ALA A 94 -2.34 4.15 12.60
CA ALA A 94 -3.66 4.79 12.73
C ALA A 94 -3.95 5.20 14.17
N GLU A 95 -3.63 4.35 15.16
CA GLU A 95 -3.77 4.68 16.59
C GLU A 95 -2.85 5.84 17.01
N LYS A 96 -1.60 5.83 16.55
CA LYS A 96 -0.59 6.86 16.91
C LYS A 96 -0.72 8.14 16.10
N GLY A 97 -1.42 8.13 14.97
CA GLY A 97 -1.59 9.27 14.07
C GLY A 97 -2.57 10.32 14.59
N GLN A 98 -2.26 10.90 15.74
CA GLN A 98 -3.04 11.95 16.38
C GLN A 98 -2.65 13.34 15.84
N PRO A 99 -3.51 14.36 16.00
CA PRO A 99 -3.16 15.73 15.64
C PRO A 99 -1.87 16.21 16.32
N GLY A 100 -1.01 16.85 15.56
CA GLY A 100 0.31 17.31 16.01
C GLY A 100 1.43 16.29 15.85
N VAL A 101 1.14 15.00 15.62
CA VAL A 101 2.17 13.99 15.33
C VAL A 101 2.78 14.29 13.97
N VAL A 102 4.11 14.27 13.92
CA VAL A 102 4.87 14.55 12.70
C VAL A 102 4.87 13.33 11.77
N THR A 103 4.58 13.53 10.51
CA THR A 103 4.47 12.44 9.52
C THR A 103 5.74 11.61 9.37
N GLY A 104 6.92 12.22 9.51
CA GLY A 104 8.20 11.52 9.51
C GLY A 104 8.38 10.58 10.70
N ASP A 105 7.82 10.92 11.86
CA ASP A 105 7.90 10.07 13.05
C ASP A 105 7.04 8.80 12.88
N LEU A 106 5.88 8.92 12.23
CA LEU A 106 5.08 7.75 11.86
C LEU A 106 5.79 6.84 10.85
N TYR A 107 6.48 7.45 9.87
CA TYR A 107 7.30 6.68 8.94
C TYR A 107 8.43 5.93 9.65
N GLN A 108 9.14 6.59 10.58
CA GLN A 108 10.20 5.94 11.37
C GLN A 108 9.64 4.80 12.23
N LEU A 109 8.50 5.01 12.88
CA LEU A 109 7.83 3.96 13.64
C LEU A 109 7.52 2.73 12.77
N ALA A 110 7.06 2.94 11.54
CA ALA A 110 6.80 1.84 10.62
C ALA A 110 8.07 1.07 10.24
N LEU A 111 9.19 1.77 10.01
CA LEU A 111 10.49 1.14 9.74
C LEU A 111 10.97 0.29 10.93
N ASP A 112 10.85 0.81 12.15
CA ASP A 112 11.26 0.10 13.37
C ASP A 112 10.41 -1.16 13.59
N MET A 113 9.11 -1.08 13.32
CA MET A 113 8.21 -2.25 13.39
C MET A 113 8.55 -3.28 12.31
N ALA A 114 8.79 -2.86 11.07
CA ALA A 114 9.21 -3.76 9.99
C ALA A 114 10.55 -4.44 10.30
N GLN A 115 11.50 -3.71 10.88
CA GLN A 115 12.79 -4.25 11.35
C GLN A 115 12.57 -5.30 12.44
N SER A 116 11.71 -5.02 13.41
CA SER A 116 11.39 -5.94 14.51
C SER A 116 10.70 -7.22 14.03
N ALA A 117 9.93 -7.13 12.95
CA ALA A 117 9.29 -8.26 12.28
C ALA A 117 10.24 -9.04 11.34
N GLY A 118 11.50 -8.59 11.16
CA GLY A 118 12.46 -9.20 10.24
C GLY A 118 12.13 -8.98 8.75
N LEU A 119 11.39 -7.91 8.43
CA LEU A 119 10.89 -7.62 7.07
C LEU A 119 11.51 -6.35 6.45
N ALA A 120 12.47 -5.71 7.12
CA ALA A 120 13.03 -4.41 6.71
C ALA A 120 13.62 -4.40 5.29
N GLU A 121 14.27 -5.49 4.88
CA GLU A 121 14.91 -5.59 3.56
C GLU A 121 13.89 -5.52 2.40
N ASN A 122 12.67 -5.98 2.67
CA ASN A 122 11.60 -6.12 1.68
C ASN A 122 10.46 -5.09 1.87
N PHE A 123 10.57 -4.26 2.91
CA PHE A 123 9.53 -3.30 3.29
C PHE A 123 9.46 -2.13 2.32
N MET A 124 8.28 -1.85 1.82
CA MET A 124 7.95 -0.76 0.88
C MET A 124 8.74 -0.82 -0.45
N GLY A 125 9.14 -2.01 -0.89
CA GLY A 125 9.79 -2.21 -2.19
C GLY A 125 11.05 -3.05 -2.12
N TYR A 126 11.48 -3.60 -3.27
CA TYR A 126 12.71 -4.36 -3.44
C TYR A 126 13.21 -4.22 -4.90
N PRO A 127 14.52 -4.07 -5.18
CA PRO A 127 15.63 -3.92 -4.23
C PRO A 127 15.77 -2.51 -3.64
N VAL A 128 14.98 -1.56 -4.12
CA VAL A 128 15.01 -0.17 -3.66
C VAL A 128 13.63 0.18 -3.11
N PRO A 129 13.50 0.39 -1.78
CA PRO A 129 12.23 0.78 -1.20
C PRO A 129 11.86 2.23 -1.53
N VAL A 130 10.56 2.50 -1.65
CA VAL A 130 10.07 3.87 -1.72
C VAL A 130 10.20 4.55 -0.34
N PRO A 131 10.45 5.87 -0.29
CA PRO A 131 10.75 6.58 0.95
C PRO A 131 9.49 7.06 1.70
N PHE A 132 8.36 6.36 1.57
CA PHE A 132 7.09 6.71 2.22
C PHE A 132 6.27 5.44 2.52
N ILE A 133 5.24 5.59 3.32
CA ILE A 133 4.30 4.52 3.72
C ILE A 133 2.84 4.96 3.64
N GLY A 134 2.62 6.17 3.21
CA GLY A 134 1.29 6.73 3.06
C GLY A 134 1.32 8.17 2.54
N HIS A 135 0.20 8.63 2.10
CA HIS A 135 0.03 9.95 1.50
C HIS A 135 -1.38 10.49 1.74
N GLY A 136 -1.55 11.79 1.60
CA GLY A 136 -2.86 12.41 1.53
C GLY A 136 -3.63 11.88 0.32
N VAL A 137 -4.93 11.77 0.45
CA VAL A 137 -5.84 11.36 -0.63
C VAL A 137 -7.13 12.17 -0.55
N GLY A 138 -7.62 12.66 -1.67
CA GLY A 138 -8.81 13.49 -1.72
C GLY A 138 -9.20 13.81 -3.15
N LEU A 139 -9.10 15.04 -3.58
CA LEU A 139 -9.38 15.44 -4.96
C LEU A 139 -8.34 14.87 -5.94
N GLU A 140 -7.12 14.69 -5.45
CA GLU A 140 -6.09 13.95 -6.17
C GLU A 140 -5.81 12.63 -5.46
N LEU A 141 -5.28 11.64 -6.19
CA LEU A 141 -4.91 10.36 -5.62
C LEU A 141 -3.77 10.52 -4.61
N ASN A 142 -2.75 11.30 -4.97
CA ASN A 142 -1.62 11.57 -4.11
C ASN A 142 -1.61 13.06 -3.76
N GLU A 143 -1.99 13.37 -2.54
CA GLU A 143 -1.99 14.70 -1.98
C GLU A 143 -1.02 14.83 -0.81
N TRP A 144 -0.79 16.05 -0.39
CA TRP A 144 -0.09 16.36 0.85
C TRP A 144 -1.01 16.13 2.07
N PRO A 145 -0.50 15.64 3.23
CA PRO A 145 0.90 15.35 3.50
C PRO A 145 1.33 13.93 3.10
N VAL A 146 2.64 13.72 2.98
CA VAL A 146 3.25 12.40 2.80
C VAL A 146 3.75 11.88 4.14
N ILE A 147 3.40 10.62 4.46
CA ILE A 147 3.98 9.89 5.61
C ILE A 147 5.28 9.26 5.13
N GLY A 148 6.39 9.98 5.23
CA GLY A 148 7.63 9.60 4.56
C GLY A 148 8.89 10.11 5.22
N ARG A 149 10.01 9.69 4.63
CA ARG A 149 11.36 10.04 5.11
C ARG A 149 11.57 11.55 5.13
N ASN A 150 12.05 12.07 6.27
CA ASN A 150 12.37 13.48 6.49
C ASN A 150 11.18 14.44 6.36
N MET A 151 9.97 13.93 6.35
CA MET A 151 8.77 14.78 6.37
C MET A 151 8.56 15.38 7.76
N ARG A 152 8.14 16.65 7.81
CA ARG A 152 7.98 17.40 9.08
C ARG A 152 6.62 18.07 9.18
N VAL A 153 5.61 17.46 8.60
CA VAL A 153 4.26 17.99 8.61
C VAL A 153 3.52 17.41 9.81
N PRO A 154 3.00 18.23 10.72
CA PRO A 154 2.12 17.74 11.77
C PRO A 154 0.76 17.34 11.15
N LEU A 155 0.20 16.24 11.64
CA LEU A 155 -1.16 15.87 11.28
C LEU A 155 -2.17 16.86 11.88
N GLU A 156 -3.24 17.11 11.15
CA GLU A 156 -4.35 17.97 11.57
C GLU A 156 -5.67 17.22 11.45
N VAL A 157 -6.63 17.53 12.32
CA VAL A 157 -7.98 16.97 12.25
C VAL A 157 -8.61 17.25 10.89
N GLY A 158 -9.20 16.21 10.29
CA GLY A 158 -9.85 16.26 8.98
C GLY A 158 -8.94 15.90 7.80
N MET A 159 -7.63 15.79 7.99
CA MET A 159 -6.76 15.24 6.93
C MET A 159 -7.17 13.82 6.60
N THR A 160 -7.25 13.48 5.31
CA THR A 160 -7.48 12.13 4.82
C THR A 160 -6.17 11.53 4.31
N ILE A 161 -5.85 10.34 4.80
CA ILE A 161 -4.53 9.69 4.60
C ILE A 161 -4.75 8.27 4.14
N ALA A 162 -4.12 7.87 3.04
CA ALA A 162 -3.91 6.48 2.68
C ALA A 162 -2.67 5.96 3.41
N LEU A 163 -2.80 4.84 4.14
CA LEU A 163 -1.69 4.11 4.76
C LEU A 163 -1.54 2.77 4.07
N GLU A 164 -0.36 2.51 3.50
CA GLU A 164 -0.16 1.43 2.55
C GLU A 164 1.04 0.51 2.83
N PRO A 165 1.28 0.03 4.07
CA PRO A 165 2.41 -0.85 4.33
C PRO A 165 2.35 -2.12 3.48
N LYS A 166 3.40 -2.35 2.70
CA LYS A 166 3.55 -3.48 1.78
C LYS A 166 4.94 -4.12 1.93
N VAL A 167 5.02 -5.43 1.68
CA VAL A 167 6.29 -6.19 1.64
C VAL A 167 6.41 -6.88 0.31
N VAL A 168 7.56 -6.71 -0.34
CA VAL A 168 7.86 -7.25 -1.67
C VAL A 168 8.80 -8.43 -1.56
N PHE A 169 8.34 -9.60 -1.95
CA PHE A 169 9.16 -10.81 -2.05
C PHE A 169 9.50 -11.07 -3.53
N PRO A 170 10.74 -10.88 -3.98
CA PRO A 170 11.11 -10.85 -5.41
C PRO A 170 10.62 -12.04 -6.22
N ASP A 171 10.63 -13.23 -5.61
CA ASP A 171 10.24 -14.47 -6.30
C ASP A 171 8.83 -14.96 -5.97
N LYS A 172 8.09 -14.27 -5.11
CA LYS A 172 6.79 -14.75 -4.58
C LYS A 172 5.65 -13.77 -4.82
N GLY A 173 5.92 -12.48 -4.86
CA GLY A 173 4.89 -11.46 -5.01
C GLY A 173 4.89 -10.43 -3.88
N VAL A 174 3.77 -9.78 -3.69
CA VAL A 174 3.58 -8.71 -2.71
C VAL A 174 2.45 -9.08 -1.77
N VAL A 175 2.63 -8.79 -0.50
CA VAL A 175 1.55 -8.80 0.50
C VAL A 175 1.57 -7.47 1.27
N GLY A 176 0.43 -7.06 1.74
CA GLY A 176 0.27 -5.81 2.46
C GLY A 176 -1.18 -5.38 2.48
N ILE A 177 -1.41 -4.18 2.91
CA ILE A 177 -2.74 -3.61 3.10
C ILE A 177 -2.70 -2.13 2.78
N GLU A 178 -3.80 -1.59 2.31
CA GLU A 178 -4.00 -0.16 2.20
C GLU A 178 -5.43 0.21 2.56
N ASN A 179 -5.55 1.25 3.34
CA ASN A 179 -6.82 1.85 3.68
C ASN A 179 -6.71 3.37 3.73
N THR A 180 -7.81 4.03 3.39
CA THR A 180 -8.00 5.45 3.60
C THR A 180 -8.53 5.70 5.00
N PHE A 181 -7.92 6.65 5.70
CA PHE A 181 -8.27 7.08 7.06
C PHE A 181 -8.58 8.57 7.09
N VAL A 182 -9.33 9.00 8.08
CA VAL A 182 -9.45 10.42 8.44
C VAL A 182 -8.84 10.66 9.81
N VAL A 183 -8.05 11.73 9.94
CA VAL A 183 -7.48 12.14 11.23
C VAL A 183 -8.57 12.72 12.12
N THR A 184 -8.76 12.13 13.30
CA THR A 184 -9.70 12.57 14.34
C THR A 184 -8.93 13.15 15.53
N PRO A 185 -9.59 13.74 16.53
CA PRO A 185 -8.90 14.24 17.73
C PRO A 185 -8.13 13.17 18.52
N THR A 186 -8.41 11.88 18.33
CA THR A 186 -7.88 10.77 19.15
C THR A 186 -7.06 9.73 18.35
N GLY A 187 -6.87 9.93 17.06
CA GLY A 187 -6.19 8.99 16.16
C GLY A 187 -6.79 9.06 14.76
N MET A 188 -6.51 8.07 13.93
CA MET A 188 -7.09 7.99 12.60
C MET A 188 -8.25 6.96 12.59
N GLU A 189 -9.38 7.35 12.01
CA GLU A 189 -10.54 6.48 11.78
C GLU A 189 -10.54 5.96 10.34
N ARG A 190 -10.68 4.64 10.19
CA ARG A 190 -10.69 4.00 8.87
C ARG A 190 -12.03 4.25 8.15
N LEU A 191 -11.96 4.68 6.89
CA LEU A 191 -13.11 4.92 6.04
C LEU A 191 -13.52 3.68 5.22
N ASN A 192 -12.55 2.86 4.79
CA ASN A 192 -12.81 1.62 4.06
C ASN A 192 -13.49 0.58 4.95
N ARG A 193 -14.48 -0.13 4.38
CA ARG A 193 -15.25 -1.15 5.12
C ARG A 193 -14.98 -2.58 4.66
N PHE A 194 -14.27 -2.76 3.56
CA PHE A 194 -13.95 -4.08 3.03
C PHE A 194 -12.96 -4.80 3.98
N PRO A 195 -13.10 -6.12 4.21
CA PRO A 195 -12.23 -6.87 5.12
C PRO A 195 -10.75 -6.76 4.78
N ASP A 196 -9.91 -6.79 5.81
CA ASP A 196 -8.45 -6.69 5.69
C ASP A 196 -7.77 -8.05 5.56
N ASP A 197 -8.50 -9.14 5.73
CA ASP A 197 -7.98 -10.49 5.64
C ASP A 197 -7.61 -10.88 4.20
N ILE A 198 -6.67 -11.82 4.06
CA ILE A 198 -6.40 -12.43 2.75
C ILE A 198 -7.63 -13.20 2.31
N ILE A 199 -8.13 -12.90 1.11
CA ILE A 199 -9.32 -13.55 0.56
C ILE A 199 -8.88 -14.73 -0.30
N VAL A 200 -9.29 -15.92 0.15
CA VAL A 200 -9.02 -17.18 -0.57
C VAL A 200 -10.25 -17.56 -1.42
N CYS A 201 -10.02 -17.74 -2.73
CA CYS A 201 -11.02 -18.12 -3.72
C CYS A 201 -10.85 -19.59 -4.15
#